data_1b31defc0d131ea5533eff08cf54777c
#
_entry.id   1b31defc0d131ea5533eff08cf54777c
#
_cell.length_a   1.000
_cell.length_b   1.000
_cell.length_c   1.000
_cell.angle_alpha   90.00
_cell.angle_beta   90.00
_cell.angle_gamma   90.00
#
_symmetry.space_group_name_H-M   'P 1'
#
loop_
_entity.id
_entity.type
_entity.pdbx_description
1 polymer ?
#
loop_
_entity_poly.entity_id
_entity_poly.type
_entity_poly.pdbx_seq_one_letter_code
_entity_poly.pdbx_strand_id
1 'polypeptide(L)'
;MWKKGLLLMLCAVLAVSLTACAGGGEGSSSPSGADSSQSDAAQTGKTLDVEAAAKALLEGADFDDPPAELREKLLTAQYVGLDTADVVSWKVYVSGASTADEVAVFEATDAEAAQRIKAVIDTRLAGLIEQYRDYAPDKVQKLENPLLVVEGNYVVLCVSNDNAKAQELLDA
;
A
#
# COMPACT_ATOMS: atom_id res chain seq x y z
N MET A 1 36.64 19.57 17.30
CA MET A 1 37.73 19.73 16.30
C MET A 1 37.25 19.05 15.05
N TRP A 2 36.82 19.86 14.15
CA TRP A 2 37.25 20.12 12.76
C TRP A 2 37.02 18.93 11.80
N LYS A 3 36.43 19.09 10.61
CA LYS A 3 36.54 20.18 9.61
C LYS A 3 35.29 20.21 8.70
N LYS A 4 34.91 21.43 8.36
CA LYS A 4 34.08 21.87 7.27
C LYS A 4 34.65 21.44 5.93
N GLY A 5 33.82 21.05 4.99
CA GLY A 5 34.11 20.84 3.58
C GLY A 5 32.95 21.30 2.72
N LEU A 6 32.96 22.59 2.43
CA LEU A 6 32.16 23.31 1.46
C LEU A 6 32.76 23.04 0.07
N LEU A 7 31.99 22.56 -0.91
CA LEU A 7 32.33 22.74 -2.31
C LEU A 7 31.06 23.04 -3.12
N LEU A 8 31.00 24.27 -3.57
CA LEU A 8 30.19 24.84 -4.63
C LEU A 8 30.73 24.38 -5.98
N MET A 9 29.89 24.30 -6.96
CA MET A 9 30.02 24.52 -8.41
C MET A 9 29.17 23.50 -9.16
N LEU A 10 28.46 23.76 -10.24
CA LEU A 10 28.39 24.86 -11.18
C LEU A 10 27.16 24.68 -12.06
N CYS A 11 26.52 25.76 -12.42
CA CYS A 11 25.45 25.89 -13.42
C CYS A 11 25.87 25.33 -14.80
N ALA A 12 24.92 24.72 -15.52
CA ALA A 12 24.92 24.75 -16.98
C ALA A 12 23.47 24.89 -17.46
N VAL A 13 23.19 26.09 -17.93
CA VAL A 13 22.03 26.52 -18.71
C VAL A 13 22.26 26.08 -20.15
N LEU A 14 21.30 25.43 -20.76
CA LEU A 14 21.23 25.36 -22.22
C LEU A 14 19.77 25.61 -22.65
N ALA A 15 19.62 26.75 -23.26
CA ALA A 15 18.40 27.25 -23.86
C ALA A 15 18.36 26.87 -25.37
N VAL A 16 17.14 26.92 -25.90
CA VAL A 16 16.74 27.26 -27.30
C VAL A 16 16.68 26.10 -28.31
N SER A 17 15.45 25.83 -28.78
CA SER A 17 15.13 26.19 -30.17
C SER A 17 13.60 26.17 -30.40
N LEU A 18 13.04 27.34 -30.57
CA LEU A 18 11.76 27.56 -31.27
C LEU A 18 11.99 27.41 -32.78
N THR A 19 11.18 26.58 -33.42
CA THR A 19 11.01 26.69 -34.88
C THR A 19 9.51 26.84 -35.16
N ALA A 20 9.14 28.07 -35.50
CA ALA A 20 7.87 28.37 -36.08
C ALA A 20 7.90 28.09 -37.57
N CYS A 21 6.90 27.40 -38.10
CA CYS A 21 6.55 27.43 -39.51
C CYS A 21 5.08 27.85 -39.63
N ALA A 22 4.90 29.00 -40.17
CA ALA A 22 3.61 29.53 -40.63
C ALA A 22 3.31 28.95 -42.02
N GLY A 23 2.05 28.62 -42.25
CA GLY A 23 1.51 28.24 -43.55
C GLY A 23 -0.01 28.14 -43.44
N GLY A 24 -0.72 29.14 -44.01
CA GLY A 24 -2.16 29.30 -43.94
C GLY A 24 -2.91 28.36 -44.88
N GLY A 25 -4.21 28.22 -44.63
CA GLY A 25 -5.21 27.50 -45.45
C GLY A 25 -6.55 27.44 -44.75
N GLU A 26 -7.48 28.28 -45.18
CA GLU A 26 -8.88 28.35 -44.71
C GLU A 26 -9.67 27.08 -45.08
N GLY A 27 -10.58 26.66 -44.22
CA GLY A 27 -11.54 25.61 -44.54
C GLY A 27 -12.39 25.20 -43.32
N SER A 28 -13.55 25.86 -43.26
CA SER A 28 -14.73 25.63 -42.38
C SER A 28 -15.10 24.16 -42.13
N SER A 29 -15.42 23.83 -40.89
CA SER A 29 -16.66 23.19 -40.36
C SER A 29 -16.38 22.36 -39.10
N SER A 30 -16.97 22.77 -37.98
CA SER A 30 -17.23 21.90 -36.81
C SER A 30 -18.22 20.79 -37.18
N PRO A 31 -18.26 19.63 -36.49
CA PRO A 31 -18.64 19.61 -35.08
C PRO A 31 -17.97 18.55 -34.20
N SER A 32 -18.02 18.81 -32.91
CA SER A 32 -18.22 17.91 -31.78
C SER A 32 -17.58 16.49 -31.80
N GLY A 33 -16.67 16.28 -30.90
CA GLY A 33 -16.19 14.98 -30.47
C GLY A 33 -15.22 15.18 -29.33
N ALA A 34 -15.76 15.26 -28.11
CA ALA A 34 -14.94 15.15 -26.90
C ALA A 34 -14.41 13.71 -26.83
N ASP A 35 -13.20 13.51 -27.29
CA ASP A 35 -12.46 12.27 -27.02
C ASP A 35 -11.57 12.52 -25.78
N SER A 36 -12.14 12.14 -24.66
CA SER A 36 -11.40 12.01 -23.41
C SER A 36 -10.49 10.79 -23.58
N SER A 37 -9.30 11.00 -24.08
CA SER A 37 -8.24 9.99 -23.97
C SER A 37 -7.91 9.80 -22.50
N GLN A 38 -8.63 8.93 -21.84
CA GLN A 38 -8.19 8.27 -20.62
C GLN A 38 -6.91 7.53 -21.01
N SER A 39 -5.80 7.97 -20.43
CA SER A 39 -4.58 7.19 -20.40
C SER A 39 -4.85 5.97 -19.53
N ASP A 40 -5.31 4.88 -20.15
CA ASP A 40 -5.20 3.54 -19.59
C ASP A 40 -3.71 3.23 -19.46
N ALA A 41 -3.13 3.59 -18.32
CA ALA A 41 -1.93 2.95 -17.85
C ALA A 41 -2.33 1.49 -17.57
N ALA A 42 -2.02 0.61 -18.52
CA ALA A 42 -2.25 -0.81 -18.39
C ALA A 42 -1.59 -1.31 -17.10
N GLN A 43 -2.40 -1.50 -16.07
CA GLN A 43 -2.00 -2.21 -14.86
C GLN A 43 -1.88 -3.69 -15.24
N THR A 44 -0.67 -4.11 -15.61
CA THR A 44 -0.31 -5.53 -15.77
C THR A 44 -0.03 -6.14 -14.40
N GLY A 45 -1.03 -6.21 -13.54
CA GLY A 45 -0.98 -6.86 -12.24
C GLY A 45 -2.12 -7.89 -12.12
N LYS A 46 -1.87 -8.97 -11.39
CA LYS A 46 -2.91 -9.93 -10.98
C LYS A 46 -4.00 -9.15 -10.23
N THR A 47 -5.23 -9.18 -10.71
CA THR A 47 -6.36 -8.60 -9.96
C THR A 47 -6.62 -9.51 -8.77
N LEU A 48 -6.44 -8.97 -7.56
CA LEU A 48 -6.69 -9.67 -6.31
C LEU A 48 -8.13 -9.35 -5.84
N ASP A 49 -8.91 -10.37 -5.55
CA ASP A 49 -10.18 -10.19 -4.84
C ASP A 49 -9.88 -10.00 -3.34
N VAL A 50 -10.08 -8.78 -2.86
CA VAL A 50 -9.75 -8.36 -1.48
C VAL A 50 -10.47 -9.22 -0.44
N GLU A 51 -11.74 -9.52 -0.66
CA GLU A 51 -12.53 -10.30 0.31
C GLU A 51 -12.14 -11.78 0.27
N ALA A 52 -11.95 -12.35 -0.92
CA ALA A 52 -11.53 -13.73 -1.08
C ALA A 52 -10.13 -13.97 -0.52
N ALA A 53 -9.18 -13.07 -0.79
CA ALA A 53 -7.81 -13.17 -0.28
C ALA A 53 -7.75 -13.06 1.26
N ALA A 54 -8.46 -12.08 1.83
CA ALA A 54 -8.52 -11.93 3.28
C ALA A 54 -9.18 -13.13 3.96
N LYS A 55 -10.22 -13.70 3.35
CA LYS A 55 -10.89 -14.91 3.84
C LYS A 55 -9.98 -16.14 3.76
N ALA A 56 -9.27 -16.32 2.65
CA ALA A 56 -8.33 -17.44 2.49
C ALA A 56 -7.24 -17.40 3.57
N LEU A 57 -6.68 -16.22 3.85
CA LEU A 57 -5.72 -16.03 4.93
C LEU A 57 -6.35 -16.31 6.30
N LEU A 58 -7.55 -15.79 6.57
CA LEU A 58 -8.24 -16.00 7.85
C LEU A 58 -8.51 -17.47 8.12
N GLU A 59 -8.92 -18.25 7.12
CA GLU A 59 -9.29 -19.66 7.27
C GLU A 59 -8.09 -20.60 7.22
N GLY A 60 -7.00 -20.20 6.55
CA GLY A 60 -5.88 -21.09 6.26
C GLY A 60 -4.59 -20.81 7.02
N ALA A 61 -4.35 -19.57 7.47
CA ALA A 61 -3.15 -19.23 8.23
C ALA A 61 -3.21 -19.75 9.67
N ASP A 62 -2.03 -19.85 10.31
CA ASP A 62 -1.90 -20.33 11.67
C ASP A 62 -1.88 -19.16 12.67
N PHE A 63 -2.92 -19.05 13.49
CA PHE A 63 -3.10 -18.00 14.48
C PHE A 63 -3.13 -18.56 15.89
N ASP A 64 -2.67 -17.77 16.87
CA ASP A 64 -2.85 -18.10 18.29
C ASP A 64 -4.33 -17.98 18.70
N ASP A 65 -5.01 -16.94 18.17
CA ASP A 65 -6.44 -16.71 18.37
C ASP A 65 -7.02 -16.14 17.07
N PRO A 66 -7.99 -16.82 16.43
CA PRO A 66 -8.53 -16.37 15.16
C PRO A 66 -8.98 -14.90 15.23
N PRO A 67 -8.45 -14.03 14.36
CA PRO A 67 -8.81 -12.62 14.39
C PRO A 67 -10.26 -12.40 13.93
N ALA A 68 -10.92 -11.38 14.49
CA ALA A 68 -12.29 -11.01 14.19
C ALA A 68 -12.35 -9.81 13.24
N GLU A 69 -13.39 -9.75 12.43
CA GLU A 69 -13.58 -8.67 11.45
C GLU A 69 -13.58 -7.29 12.10
N LEU A 70 -12.77 -6.39 11.56
CA LEU A 70 -12.70 -5.00 11.97
C LEU A 70 -13.94 -4.24 11.44
N ARG A 71 -14.65 -3.58 12.34
CA ARG A 71 -15.77 -2.72 11.94
C ARG A 71 -15.28 -1.47 11.22
N GLU A 72 -15.93 -1.09 10.11
CA GLU A 72 -15.56 0.05 9.25
C GLU A 72 -15.20 1.31 10.03
N LYS A 73 -16.03 1.71 10.99
CA LYS A 73 -15.80 2.90 11.82
C LYS A 73 -14.51 2.90 12.66
N LEU A 74 -13.83 1.76 12.74
CA LEU A 74 -12.59 1.60 13.49
C LEU A 74 -11.35 1.59 12.60
N LEU A 75 -11.51 1.60 11.27
CA LEU A 75 -10.38 1.48 10.33
C LEU A 75 -9.30 2.54 10.59
N THR A 76 -9.67 3.82 10.60
CA THR A 76 -8.72 4.93 10.79
C THR A 76 -8.20 5.05 12.22
N ALA A 77 -8.93 4.50 13.20
CA ALA A 77 -8.44 4.38 14.58
C ALA A 77 -7.41 3.24 14.71
N GLN A 78 -7.57 2.18 13.94
CA GLN A 78 -6.66 1.03 13.91
C GLN A 78 -5.40 1.33 13.09
N TYR A 79 -5.56 2.01 11.93
CA TYR A 79 -4.50 2.43 11.02
C TYR A 79 -4.37 3.95 11.07
N VAL A 80 -3.73 4.45 12.13
CA VAL A 80 -3.55 5.89 12.35
C VAL A 80 -2.71 6.50 11.24
N GLY A 81 -3.25 7.52 10.59
CA GLY A 81 -2.61 8.18 9.45
C GLY A 81 -3.04 7.63 8.08
N LEU A 82 -3.93 6.63 8.05
CA LEU A 82 -4.51 6.16 6.78
C LEU A 82 -5.39 7.26 6.17
N ASP A 83 -5.07 7.65 4.92
CA ASP A 83 -5.97 8.46 4.11
C ASP A 83 -6.97 7.53 3.41
N THR A 84 -8.23 7.67 3.73
CA THR A 84 -9.29 6.85 3.11
C THR A 84 -9.48 7.16 1.63
N ALA A 85 -8.99 8.30 1.14
CA ALA A 85 -8.98 8.62 -0.29
C ALA A 85 -8.00 7.75 -1.09
N ASP A 86 -7.01 7.15 -0.44
CA ASP A 86 -6.07 6.20 -1.05
C ASP A 86 -6.67 4.79 -1.21
N VAL A 87 -7.80 4.49 -0.58
CA VAL A 87 -8.35 3.13 -0.46
C VAL A 87 -9.58 2.97 -1.35
N VAL A 88 -9.54 1.98 -2.26
CA VAL A 88 -10.67 1.55 -3.10
C VAL A 88 -11.54 0.56 -2.33
N SER A 89 -10.90 -0.48 -1.78
CA SER A 89 -11.56 -1.52 -0.99
C SER A 89 -10.60 -2.09 0.05
N TRP A 90 -11.15 -2.71 1.09
CA TRP A 90 -10.36 -3.32 2.14
C TRP A 90 -11.13 -4.41 2.90
N LYS A 91 -10.37 -5.36 3.46
CA LYS A 91 -10.88 -6.34 4.42
C LYS A 91 -9.82 -6.56 5.49
N VAL A 92 -10.21 -6.38 6.76
CA VAL A 92 -9.30 -6.45 7.89
C VAL A 92 -9.92 -7.29 9.01
N TYR A 93 -9.08 -8.17 9.57
CA TYR A 93 -9.39 -8.95 10.76
C TYR A 93 -8.28 -8.72 11.78
N VAL A 94 -8.64 -8.47 13.03
CA VAL A 94 -7.71 -8.22 14.13
C VAL A 94 -8.06 -9.09 15.34
N SER A 95 -7.05 -9.61 15.99
CA SER A 95 -7.22 -10.33 17.25
C SER A 95 -7.35 -9.36 18.43
N GLY A 96 -7.66 -9.92 19.60
CA GLY A 96 -7.56 -9.19 20.86
C GLY A 96 -6.11 -8.80 21.19
N ALA A 97 -5.95 -7.96 22.21
CA ALA A 97 -4.64 -7.45 22.62
C ALA A 97 -3.66 -8.52 23.15
N SER A 98 -4.06 -9.77 23.22
CA SER A 98 -3.23 -10.87 23.78
C SER A 98 -2.37 -11.60 22.76
N THR A 99 -2.67 -11.53 21.46
CA THR A 99 -2.07 -12.42 20.46
C THR A 99 -1.39 -11.71 19.30
N ALA A 100 -1.73 -10.48 18.99
CA ALA A 100 -1.19 -9.68 17.88
C ALA A 100 -1.49 -10.23 16.48
N ASP A 101 -2.39 -11.23 16.34
CA ASP A 101 -2.76 -11.79 15.05
C ASP A 101 -3.57 -10.79 14.23
N GLU A 102 -3.24 -10.66 12.95
CA GLU A 102 -3.89 -9.69 12.07
C GLU A 102 -3.86 -10.16 10.62
N VAL A 103 -4.96 -9.96 9.90
CA VAL A 103 -5.04 -10.06 8.45
C VAL A 103 -5.58 -8.75 7.93
N ALA A 104 -4.87 -8.13 6.98
CA ALA A 104 -5.36 -6.94 6.32
C ALA A 104 -5.05 -6.99 4.83
N VAL A 105 -6.08 -6.80 4.01
CA VAL A 105 -5.97 -6.71 2.56
C VAL A 105 -6.57 -5.38 2.14
N PHE A 106 -5.79 -4.58 1.41
CA PHE A 106 -6.20 -3.29 0.86
C PHE A 106 -6.02 -3.30 -0.65
N GLU A 107 -6.97 -2.73 -1.35
CA GLU A 107 -6.84 -2.25 -2.71
C GLU A 107 -6.71 -0.74 -2.67
N ALA A 108 -5.60 -0.22 -3.16
CA ALA A 108 -5.32 1.20 -3.25
C ALA A 108 -5.79 1.77 -4.60
N THR A 109 -5.96 3.08 -4.68
CA THR A 109 -6.31 3.78 -5.92
C THR A 109 -5.24 3.65 -7.00
N ASP A 110 -3.97 3.51 -6.60
CA ASP A 110 -2.82 3.33 -7.47
C ASP A 110 -1.62 2.76 -6.69
N ALA A 111 -0.52 2.50 -7.38
CA ALA A 111 0.69 1.95 -6.77
C ALA A 111 1.37 2.91 -5.76
N GLU A 112 1.24 4.23 -5.94
CA GLU A 112 1.78 5.20 -4.98
C GLU A 112 0.93 5.23 -3.70
N ALA A 113 -0.39 5.16 -3.83
CA ALA A 113 -1.31 5.00 -2.72
C ALA A 113 -1.02 3.70 -1.94
N ALA A 114 -0.74 2.58 -2.64
CA ALA A 114 -0.34 1.33 -2.01
C ALA A 114 0.92 1.48 -1.14
N GLN A 115 1.91 2.25 -1.59
CA GLN A 115 3.10 2.53 -0.79
C GLN A 115 2.78 3.40 0.44
N ARG A 116 1.84 4.35 0.33
CA ARG A 116 1.38 5.15 1.49
C ARG A 116 0.65 4.27 2.51
N ILE A 117 -0.21 3.38 2.05
CA ILE A 117 -0.89 2.39 2.93
C ILE A 117 0.14 1.49 3.60
N LYS A 118 1.13 0.98 2.87
CA LYS A 118 2.23 0.20 3.45
C LYS A 118 2.96 0.97 4.57
N ALA A 119 3.27 2.25 4.36
CA ALA A 119 3.95 3.07 5.36
C ALA A 119 3.11 3.23 6.66
N VAL A 120 1.80 3.31 6.54
CA VAL A 120 0.88 3.29 7.69
C VAL A 120 0.94 1.94 8.41
N ILE A 121 0.94 0.83 7.67
CA ILE A 121 1.08 -0.53 8.23
C ILE A 121 2.42 -0.66 8.97
N ASP A 122 3.53 -0.22 8.37
CA ASP A 122 4.85 -0.25 9.01
C ASP A 122 4.84 0.53 10.34
N THR A 123 4.22 1.72 10.35
CA THR A 123 4.08 2.54 11.57
C THR A 123 3.25 1.82 12.63
N ARG A 124 2.17 1.16 12.23
CA ARG A 124 1.34 0.37 13.13
C ARG A 124 2.11 -0.80 13.74
N LEU A 125 2.82 -1.57 12.91
CA LEU A 125 3.64 -2.71 13.37
C LEU A 125 4.70 -2.26 14.37
N ALA A 126 5.39 -1.14 14.09
CA ALA A 126 6.37 -0.58 15.02
C ALA A 126 5.74 -0.21 16.38
N GLY A 127 4.55 0.40 16.37
CA GLY A 127 3.81 0.70 17.61
C GLY A 127 3.39 -0.55 18.38
N LEU A 128 2.96 -1.60 17.68
CA LEU A 128 2.62 -2.89 18.31
C LEU A 128 3.86 -3.55 18.92
N ILE A 129 5.00 -3.56 18.23
CA ILE A 129 6.26 -4.10 18.74
C ILE A 129 6.64 -3.42 20.05
N GLU A 130 6.60 -2.08 20.12
CA GLU A 130 6.88 -1.34 21.36
C GLU A 130 5.90 -1.73 22.48
N GLN A 131 4.60 -1.84 22.15
CA GLN A 131 3.58 -2.19 23.11
C GLN A 131 3.76 -3.62 23.65
N TYR A 132 4.07 -4.59 22.78
CA TYR A 132 4.18 -6.01 23.16
C TYR A 132 5.50 -6.34 23.85
N ARG A 133 6.56 -5.55 23.64
CA ARG A 133 7.91 -5.80 24.19
C ARG A 133 7.93 -6.03 25.70
N ASP A 134 7.09 -5.30 26.44
CA ASP A 134 7.10 -5.33 27.90
C ASP A 134 6.20 -6.41 28.50
N TYR A 135 5.06 -6.74 27.85
CA TYR A 135 4.10 -7.65 28.46
C TYR A 135 3.90 -9.00 27.76
N ALA A 136 4.26 -9.09 26.47
CA ALA A 136 4.17 -10.32 25.67
C ALA A 136 5.33 -10.40 24.66
N PRO A 137 6.59 -10.49 25.12
CA PRO A 137 7.77 -10.48 24.24
C PRO A 137 7.82 -11.64 23.26
N ASP A 138 7.13 -12.74 23.54
CA ASP A 138 6.96 -13.88 22.64
C ASP A 138 6.19 -13.50 21.34
N LYS A 139 5.37 -12.45 21.36
CA LYS A 139 4.62 -11.96 20.19
C LYS A 139 5.42 -11.02 19.30
N VAL A 140 6.50 -10.43 19.83
CA VAL A 140 7.34 -9.48 19.10
C VAL A 140 7.92 -10.10 17.84
N GLN A 141 8.38 -11.35 17.91
CA GLN A 141 9.01 -12.03 16.79
C GLN A 141 8.09 -12.10 15.55
N LYS A 142 6.80 -12.38 15.72
CA LYS A 142 5.86 -12.42 14.57
C LYS A 142 5.49 -11.04 14.05
N LEU A 143 5.52 -10.02 14.91
CA LEU A 143 5.33 -8.62 14.50
C LEU A 143 6.55 -8.05 13.75
N GLU A 144 7.76 -8.49 14.09
CA GLU A 144 9.00 -8.11 13.39
C GLU A 144 9.15 -8.80 12.03
N ASN A 145 8.49 -9.93 11.84
CA ASN A 145 8.58 -10.73 10.63
C ASN A 145 7.19 -11.12 10.08
N PRO A 146 6.29 -10.16 9.84
CA PRO A 146 4.99 -10.46 9.26
C PRO A 146 5.12 -10.80 7.77
N LEU A 147 4.11 -11.45 7.20
CA LEU A 147 3.93 -11.43 5.76
C LEU A 147 3.39 -10.05 5.37
N LEU A 148 4.19 -9.23 4.69
CA LEU A 148 3.77 -7.92 4.15
C LEU A 148 4.15 -7.84 2.67
N VAL A 149 3.15 -7.91 1.81
CA VAL A 149 3.29 -7.91 0.35
C VAL A 149 2.65 -6.66 -0.23
N VAL A 150 3.34 -6.04 -1.19
CA VAL A 150 2.77 -4.98 -2.04
C VAL A 150 2.95 -5.41 -3.48
N GLU A 151 1.84 -5.59 -4.19
CA GLU A 151 1.83 -5.95 -5.60
C GLU A 151 0.85 -5.05 -6.38
N GLY A 152 1.39 -4.24 -7.28
CA GLY A 152 0.61 -3.23 -7.99
C GLY A 152 -0.05 -2.24 -7.01
N ASN A 153 -1.37 -2.23 -6.98
CA ASN A 153 -2.18 -1.42 -6.08
C ASN A 153 -2.73 -2.20 -4.86
N TYR A 154 -2.23 -3.42 -4.62
CA TYR A 154 -2.66 -4.23 -3.48
C TYR A 154 -1.61 -4.23 -2.38
N VAL A 155 -2.09 -4.19 -1.13
CA VAL A 155 -1.26 -4.35 0.07
C VAL A 155 -1.87 -5.43 0.94
N VAL A 156 -1.08 -6.45 1.27
CA VAL A 156 -1.51 -7.57 2.10
C VAL A 156 -0.61 -7.68 3.31
N LEU A 157 -1.20 -7.68 4.49
CA LEU A 157 -0.55 -7.99 5.76
C LEU A 157 -1.15 -9.28 6.34
N CYS A 158 -0.29 -10.19 6.77
CA CYS A 158 -0.69 -11.28 7.65
C CYS A 158 0.34 -11.42 8.78
N VAL A 159 -0.11 -11.23 10.01
CA VAL A 159 0.66 -11.51 11.23
C VAL A 159 0.16 -12.84 11.77
N SER A 160 0.92 -13.90 11.53
CA SER A 160 0.58 -15.28 11.87
C SER A 160 1.79 -16.01 12.44
N ASN A 161 1.61 -17.26 12.84
CA ASN A 161 2.69 -18.12 13.33
C ASN A 161 3.48 -18.78 12.18
N ASP A 162 2.92 -18.79 10.93
CA ASP A 162 3.54 -19.41 9.77
C ASP A 162 3.35 -18.53 8.51
N ASN A 163 4.36 -17.71 8.21
CA ASN A 163 4.35 -16.82 7.05
C ASN A 163 4.52 -17.57 5.72
N ALA A 164 5.18 -18.73 5.70
CA ALA A 164 5.33 -19.50 4.48
C ALA A 164 3.96 -20.04 4.03
N LYS A 165 3.19 -20.55 4.96
CA LYS A 165 1.81 -20.99 4.71
C LYS A 165 0.91 -19.83 4.29
N ALA A 166 1.05 -18.65 4.93
CA ALA A 166 0.30 -17.46 4.53
C ALA A 166 0.64 -17.01 3.10
N GLN A 167 1.91 -17.11 2.69
CA GLN A 167 2.31 -16.81 1.31
C GLN A 167 1.70 -17.82 0.32
N GLU A 168 1.74 -19.10 0.60
CA GLU A 168 1.13 -20.13 -0.26
C GLU A 168 -0.36 -19.89 -0.50
N LEU A 169 -1.08 -19.37 0.51
CA LEU A 169 -2.51 -19.04 0.40
C LEU A 169 -2.79 -17.84 -0.51
N LEU A 170 -1.84 -16.90 -0.63
CA LEU A 170 -1.95 -15.77 -1.55
C LEU A 170 -1.62 -16.15 -3.00
N ASP A 171 -0.77 -17.15 -3.16
CA ASP A 171 -0.30 -17.59 -4.49
C ASP A 171 -1.28 -18.57 -5.16
N ALA A 172 -2.26 -19.11 -4.41
CA ALA A 172 -3.24 -20.09 -4.87
C ALA A 172 -4.38 -19.46 -5.68
#